data_1223d04b4f294672f5d6e7b148417ad0
#
_entry.id   1223d04b4f294672f5d6e7b148417ad0
#
_cell.length_a   1.000
_cell.length_b   1.000
_cell.length_c   1.000
_cell.angle_alpha   90.00
_cell.angle_beta   90.00
_cell.angle_gamma   90.00
#
_symmetry.space_group_name_H-M   'P 1'
#
loop_
_entity.id
_entity.type
_entity.pdbx_description
1 polymer ?
#
loop_
_entity_poly.entity_id
_entity_poly.type
_entity_poly.pdbx_seq_one_letter_code
_entity_poly.pdbx_strand_id
1 'polypeptide(L)'
;TARWLTFKESRASFLIEKEADQADRIQRFAHVIAQYCGHIEDPLGNDSLYVLQAGILGGDAMGLGLRRSPVFVGQATMREDIVHYIAPHFEDVVRMLDGLKAFEAATRGAESVARAAVLAFAFVYIHPMRDGNGRIHRFLINDTLVRDKAVPDGVILPVSATITSSIDFRAGYDRTLEVFSRPFMRRYATAYRFGEMVTCEDGTRSNFFFDD
;
A
#
# COMPACT_ATOMS: atom_id res chain seq x y z
N THR A 1 -7.00 25.35 -5.38
CA THR A 1 -5.59 24.89 -5.16
C THR A 1 -5.52 23.52 -4.49
N ALA A 2 -6.25 23.27 -3.39
CA ALA A 2 -6.25 21.98 -2.68
C ALA A 2 -6.73 20.83 -3.60
N ARG A 3 -7.87 20.99 -4.27
CA ARG A 3 -8.41 19.99 -5.22
C ARG A 3 -7.41 19.60 -6.32
N TRP A 4 -6.64 20.56 -6.80
CA TRP A 4 -5.65 20.29 -7.85
C TRP A 4 -4.48 19.46 -7.30
N LEU A 5 -3.99 19.75 -6.08
CA LEU A 5 -2.93 18.95 -5.43
C LEU A 5 -3.39 17.52 -5.16
N THR A 6 -4.62 17.34 -4.67
CA THR A 6 -5.20 16.01 -4.42
C THR A 6 -5.31 15.20 -5.72
N PHE A 7 -5.79 15.83 -6.80
CA PHE A 7 -5.87 15.18 -8.10
C PHE A 7 -4.48 14.82 -8.67
N LYS A 8 -3.52 15.74 -8.55
CA LYS A 8 -2.13 15.51 -8.97
C LYS A 8 -1.50 14.36 -8.20
N GLU A 9 -1.72 14.29 -6.88
CA GLU A 9 -1.24 13.21 -6.03
C GLU A 9 -1.87 11.87 -6.43
N SER A 10 -3.19 11.82 -6.58
CA SER A 10 -3.91 10.63 -7.04
C SER A 10 -3.38 10.13 -8.38
N ARG A 11 -3.30 11.01 -9.40
CA ARG A 11 -2.81 10.65 -10.73
C ARG A 11 -1.38 10.10 -10.69
N ALA A 12 -0.50 10.75 -9.95
CA ALA A 12 0.89 10.30 -9.80
C ALA A 12 0.98 8.95 -9.07
N SER A 13 0.09 8.71 -8.09
CA SER A 13 -0.01 7.43 -7.39
C SER A 13 -0.39 6.29 -8.34
N PHE A 14 -1.33 6.52 -9.27
CA PHE A 14 -1.66 5.56 -10.32
C PHE A 14 -0.54 5.38 -11.34
N LEU A 15 0.23 6.44 -11.64
CA LEU A 15 1.40 6.34 -12.51
C LEU A 15 2.49 5.44 -11.92
N ILE A 16 2.69 5.47 -10.60
CA ILE A 16 3.63 4.57 -9.91
C ILE A 16 3.25 3.11 -10.15
N GLU A 17 1.95 2.80 -10.09
CA GLU A 17 1.41 1.44 -10.31
C GLU A 17 1.23 1.08 -11.80
N LYS A 18 1.65 1.94 -12.73
CA LYS A 18 1.50 1.76 -14.20
C LYS A 18 0.04 1.72 -14.67
N GLU A 19 -0.87 2.38 -13.94
CA GLU A 19 -2.31 2.44 -14.21
C GLU A 19 -2.79 3.88 -14.50
N ALA A 20 -1.96 4.72 -15.13
CA ALA A 20 -2.24 6.15 -15.34
C ALA A 20 -3.39 6.43 -16.32
N ASP A 21 -3.89 5.44 -17.04
CA ASP A 21 -5.01 5.48 -17.97
C ASP A 21 -6.39 5.32 -17.31
N GLN A 22 -6.43 4.99 -16.01
CA GLN A 22 -7.65 4.73 -15.24
C GLN A 22 -8.29 6.02 -14.70
N ALA A 23 -8.82 6.88 -15.59
CA ALA A 23 -9.32 8.21 -15.24
C ALA A 23 -10.37 8.19 -14.11
N ASP A 24 -11.33 7.26 -14.15
CA ASP A 24 -12.38 7.16 -13.14
C ASP A 24 -11.84 6.76 -11.77
N ARG A 25 -10.88 5.84 -11.74
CA ARG A 25 -10.23 5.43 -10.50
C ARG A 25 -9.38 6.55 -9.90
N ILE A 26 -8.68 7.31 -10.75
CA ILE A 26 -7.91 8.49 -10.33
C ILE A 26 -8.84 9.53 -9.68
N GLN A 27 -10.01 9.79 -10.26
CA GLN A 27 -10.96 10.72 -9.68
C GLN A 27 -11.56 10.23 -8.36
N ARG A 28 -11.93 8.94 -8.27
CA ARG A 28 -12.42 8.34 -7.02
C ARG A 28 -11.37 8.42 -5.91
N PHE A 29 -10.12 8.05 -6.19
CA PHE A 29 -9.07 8.10 -5.20
C PHE A 29 -8.75 9.55 -4.77
N ALA A 30 -8.78 10.52 -5.69
CA ALA A 30 -8.67 11.93 -5.32
C ALA A 30 -9.78 12.37 -4.34
N HIS A 31 -11.01 11.86 -4.55
CA HIS A 31 -12.12 12.12 -3.64
C HIS A 31 -11.89 11.46 -2.27
N VAL A 32 -11.42 10.20 -2.25
CA VAL A 32 -11.07 9.48 -1.01
C VAL A 32 -10.00 10.24 -0.22
N ILE A 33 -8.92 10.69 -0.86
CA ILE A 33 -7.88 11.49 -0.21
C ILE A 33 -8.48 12.76 0.40
N ALA A 34 -9.30 13.48 -0.36
CA ALA A 34 -9.89 14.74 0.09
C ALA A 34 -10.87 14.56 1.27
N GLN A 35 -11.57 13.44 1.32
CA GLN A 35 -12.59 13.15 2.31
C GLN A 35 -12.02 12.57 3.62
N TYR A 36 -11.05 11.67 3.51
CA TYR A 36 -10.64 10.82 4.62
C TYR A 36 -9.27 11.18 5.20
N CYS A 37 -8.39 11.86 4.47
CA CYS A 37 -7.04 12.16 4.96
C CYS A 37 -7.11 13.06 6.21
N GLY A 38 -6.61 12.54 7.32
CA GLY A 38 -6.65 13.18 8.64
C GLY A 38 -7.98 13.00 9.42
N HIS A 39 -9.03 12.44 8.79
CA HIS A 39 -10.38 12.39 9.36
C HIS A 39 -10.91 10.97 9.60
N ILE A 40 -10.34 9.95 8.96
CA ILE A 40 -10.78 8.57 9.16
C ILE A 40 -10.45 8.11 10.59
N GLU A 41 -11.40 7.53 11.32
CA GLU A 41 -11.27 7.26 12.75
C GLU A 41 -10.11 6.30 13.09
N ASP A 42 -10.06 5.15 12.41
CA ASP A 42 -8.99 4.14 12.53
C ASP A 42 -8.45 3.81 11.12
N PRO A 43 -7.40 4.51 10.64
CA PRO A 43 -6.92 4.34 9.26
C PRO A 43 -6.34 2.94 8.97
N LEU A 44 -6.01 2.17 10.01
CA LEU A 44 -5.54 0.80 9.92
C LEU A 44 -6.62 -0.24 10.27
N GLY A 45 -7.84 0.21 10.57
CA GLY A 45 -8.99 -0.64 10.83
C GLY A 45 -9.51 -1.32 9.56
N ASN A 46 -10.08 -2.51 9.71
CA ASN A 46 -10.57 -3.31 8.58
C ASN A 46 -11.60 -2.53 7.74
N ASP A 47 -12.55 -1.85 8.38
CA ASP A 47 -13.58 -1.08 7.69
C ASP A 47 -12.99 0.12 6.94
N SER A 48 -12.05 0.81 7.56
CA SER A 48 -11.34 1.94 6.94
C SER A 48 -10.51 1.48 5.75
N LEU A 49 -9.78 0.39 5.89
CA LEU A 49 -8.99 -0.20 4.81
C LEU A 49 -9.87 -0.66 3.65
N TYR A 50 -11.04 -1.26 3.95
CA TYR A 50 -12.02 -1.62 2.93
C TYR A 50 -12.52 -0.38 2.17
N VAL A 51 -12.92 0.67 2.87
CA VAL A 51 -13.39 1.94 2.26
C VAL A 51 -12.30 2.58 1.38
N LEU A 52 -11.07 2.65 1.87
CA LEU A 52 -9.94 3.18 1.12
C LEU A 52 -9.68 2.35 -0.15
N GLN A 53 -9.68 1.02 -0.03
CA GLN A 53 -9.46 0.12 -1.16
C GLN A 53 -10.59 0.20 -2.19
N ALA A 54 -11.86 0.20 -1.75
CA ALA A 54 -13.02 0.36 -2.62
C ALA A 54 -12.98 1.70 -3.38
N GLY A 55 -12.52 2.76 -2.74
CA GLY A 55 -12.30 4.06 -3.37
C GLY A 55 -11.22 4.04 -4.45
N ILE A 56 -10.22 3.18 -4.32
CA ILE A 56 -9.15 2.99 -5.30
C ILE A 56 -9.60 2.11 -6.46
N LEU A 57 -10.13 0.92 -6.16
CA LEU A 57 -10.40 -0.13 -7.14
C LEU A 57 -11.81 -0.04 -7.73
N GLY A 58 -12.76 0.52 -6.99
CA GLY A 58 -14.20 0.47 -7.25
C GLY A 58 -14.88 -0.55 -6.32
N GLY A 59 -16.14 -0.25 -5.94
CA GLY A 59 -16.89 -1.08 -5.00
C GLY A 59 -17.20 -2.50 -5.49
N ASP A 60 -17.18 -2.70 -6.81
CA ASP A 60 -17.45 -3.99 -7.45
C ASP A 60 -16.19 -4.83 -7.69
N ALA A 61 -15.01 -4.34 -7.24
CA ALA A 61 -13.76 -5.07 -7.41
C ALA A 61 -13.75 -6.36 -6.58
N MET A 62 -13.26 -7.44 -7.19
CA MET A 62 -13.11 -8.71 -6.48
C MET A 62 -11.95 -8.65 -5.48
N GLY A 63 -12.11 -9.31 -4.33
CA GLY A 63 -11.06 -9.43 -3.32
C GLY A 63 -10.83 -8.15 -2.53
N LEU A 64 -11.88 -7.34 -2.28
CA LEU A 64 -11.83 -6.22 -1.34
C LEU A 64 -11.69 -6.70 0.10
N GLY A 65 -10.99 -5.91 0.90
CA GLY A 65 -10.69 -6.21 2.30
C GLY A 65 -9.35 -6.91 2.48
N LEU A 66 -9.14 -7.46 3.67
CA LEU A 66 -7.90 -8.19 3.98
C LEU A 66 -7.84 -9.48 3.19
N ARG A 67 -6.68 -9.74 2.59
CA ARG A 67 -6.46 -10.96 1.80
C ARG A 67 -6.50 -12.23 2.64
N ARG A 68 -7.00 -13.29 2.02
CA ARG A 68 -6.98 -14.67 2.53
C ARG A 68 -6.29 -15.61 1.55
N SER A 69 -5.32 -15.07 0.84
CA SER A 69 -4.54 -15.77 -0.17
C SER A 69 -3.08 -15.31 -0.09
N PRO A 70 -2.14 -16.16 -0.46
CA PRO A 70 -0.74 -15.77 -0.57
C PRO A 70 -0.58 -14.74 -1.70
N VAL A 71 0.28 -13.74 -1.45
CA VAL A 71 0.57 -12.66 -2.40
C VAL A 71 2.07 -12.38 -2.44
N PHE A 72 2.56 -12.09 -3.61
CA PHE A 72 3.91 -11.56 -3.82
C PHE A 72 3.87 -10.24 -4.62
N VAL A 73 4.90 -9.45 -4.45
CA VAL A 73 5.15 -8.28 -5.29
C VAL A 73 6.19 -8.65 -6.34
N GLY A 74 5.86 -8.47 -7.60
CA GLY A 74 6.75 -8.89 -8.67
C GLY A 74 6.27 -8.45 -10.04
N GLN A 75 6.85 -9.03 -11.06
CA GLN A 75 6.49 -8.78 -12.46
C GLN A 75 6.28 -10.10 -13.16
N ALA A 76 5.09 -10.27 -13.74
CA ALA A 76 4.85 -11.36 -14.68
C ALA A 76 5.55 -11.04 -16.00
N THR A 77 6.40 -11.92 -16.47
CA THR A 77 7.03 -11.85 -17.80
C THR A 77 6.52 -13.00 -18.67
N MET A 78 6.81 -12.94 -19.97
CA MET A 78 6.45 -14.02 -20.89
C MET A 78 7.20 -15.35 -20.63
N ARG A 79 8.27 -15.34 -19.83
CA ARG A 79 9.11 -16.50 -19.54
C ARG A 79 9.03 -16.97 -18.10
N GLU A 80 8.90 -16.03 -17.14
CA GLU A 80 8.92 -16.34 -15.72
C GLU A 80 8.30 -15.20 -14.92
N ASP A 81 7.83 -15.49 -13.72
CA ASP A 81 7.43 -14.48 -12.73
C ASP A 81 8.65 -14.07 -11.92
N ILE A 82 8.98 -12.77 -11.95
CA ILE A 82 10.06 -12.19 -11.15
C ILE A 82 9.48 -11.75 -9.82
N VAL A 83 9.88 -12.40 -8.73
CA VAL A 83 9.43 -12.10 -7.37
C VAL A 83 10.41 -11.12 -6.72
N HIS A 84 9.93 -9.92 -6.42
CA HIS A 84 10.70 -8.88 -5.71
C HIS A 84 10.52 -8.95 -4.19
N TYR A 85 9.34 -9.39 -3.74
CA TYR A 85 9.01 -9.51 -2.33
C TYR A 85 7.86 -10.50 -2.15
N ILE A 86 7.98 -11.41 -1.18
CA ILE A 86 6.89 -12.28 -0.71
C ILE A 86 6.26 -11.65 0.52
N ALA A 87 4.95 -11.41 0.47
CA ALA A 87 4.22 -10.86 1.61
C ALA A 87 4.11 -11.93 2.72
N PRO A 88 3.97 -11.53 4.00
CA PRO A 88 3.76 -12.45 5.11
C PRO A 88 2.56 -13.39 4.87
N HIS A 89 2.50 -14.52 5.59
CA HIS A 89 1.34 -15.40 5.51
C HIS A 89 0.06 -14.64 5.84
N PHE A 90 -1.02 -14.91 5.12
CA PHE A 90 -2.26 -14.12 5.25
C PHE A 90 -2.92 -14.28 6.64
N GLU A 91 -2.70 -15.39 7.34
CA GLU A 91 -3.17 -15.60 8.72
C GLU A 91 -2.49 -14.66 9.72
N ASP A 92 -1.29 -14.17 9.43
CA ASP A 92 -0.55 -13.24 10.28
C ASP A 92 -0.96 -11.77 10.07
N VAL A 93 -1.66 -11.45 8.99
CA VAL A 93 -1.97 -10.07 8.59
C VAL A 93 -2.68 -9.29 9.70
N VAL A 94 -3.71 -9.89 10.31
CA VAL A 94 -4.48 -9.22 11.38
C VAL A 94 -3.57 -8.89 12.56
N ARG A 95 -2.79 -9.86 13.04
CA ARG A 95 -1.85 -9.69 14.15
C ARG A 95 -0.79 -8.63 13.86
N MET A 96 -0.28 -8.58 12.62
CA MET A 96 0.70 -7.57 12.20
C MET A 96 0.08 -6.18 12.13
N LEU A 97 -1.16 -6.04 11.63
CA LEU A 97 -1.87 -4.76 11.66
C LEU A 97 -2.17 -4.29 13.08
N ASP A 98 -2.52 -5.19 14.01
CA ASP A 98 -2.69 -4.84 15.43
C ASP A 98 -1.38 -4.33 16.04
N GLY A 99 -0.24 -4.95 15.69
CA GLY A 99 1.08 -4.45 16.07
C GLY A 99 1.37 -3.04 15.51
N LEU A 100 0.96 -2.79 14.27
CA LEU A 100 1.14 -1.48 13.64
C LEU A 100 0.24 -0.41 14.27
N LYS A 101 -1.00 -0.74 14.67
CA LYS A 101 -1.89 0.13 15.46
C LYS A 101 -1.30 0.43 16.84
N ALA A 102 -0.75 -0.58 17.50
CA ALA A 102 -0.07 -0.39 18.78
C ALA A 102 1.14 0.56 18.65
N PHE A 103 1.94 0.43 17.59
CA PHE A 103 3.02 1.37 17.28
C PHE A 103 2.48 2.79 17.03
N GLU A 104 1.42 2.94 16.24
CA GLU A 104 0.78 4.24 15.97
C GLU A 104 0.38 4.93 17.29
N ALA A 105 -0.27 4.19 18.18
CA ALA A 105 -0.72 4.72 19.47
C ALA A 105 0.46 5.07 20.41
N ALA A 106 1.46 4.19 20.49
CA ALA A 106 2.60 4.35 21.39
C ALA A 106 3.55 5.49 20.98
N THR A 107 3.54 5.88 19.71
CA THR A 107 4.46 6.90 19.18
C THR A 107 3.79 8.26 18.97
N ARG A 108 2.57 8.47 19.47
CA ARG A 108 1.90 9.79 19.41
C ARG A 108 2.75 10.86 20.08
N GLY A 109 2.95 11.97 19.35
CA GLY A 109 3.81 13.07 19.80
C GLY A 109 5.29 12.90 19.49
N ALA A 110 5.72 11.78 18.90
CA ALA A 110 7.07 11.64 18.35
C ALA A 110 7.20 12.42 17.01
N GLU A 111 8.39 12.39 16.41
CA GLU A 111 8.66 13.12 15.16
C GLU A 111 7.77 12.60 14.03
N SER A 112 6.95 13.50 13.45
CA SER A 112 5.84 13.14 12.56
C SER A 112 6.28 12.51 11.24
N VAL A 113 7.41 12.94 10.66
CA VAL A 113 7.90 12.39 9.38
C VAL A 113 8.41 10.96 9.58
N ALA A 114 9.14 10.71 10.67
CA ALA A 114 9.58 9.36 11.01
C ALA A 114 8.40 8.42 11.29
N ARG A 115 7.39 8.92 12.04
CA ARG A 115 6.15 8.16 12.28
C ARG A 115 5.44 7.81 10.97
N ALA A 116 5.21 8.80 10.11
CA ALA A 116 4.56 8.61 8.83
C ALA A 116 5.32 7.60 7.94
N ALA A 117 6.64 7.71 7.91
CA ALA A 117 7.49 6.78 7.17
C ALA A 117 7.36 5.34 7.72
N VAL A 118 7.51 5.14 9.03
CA VAL A 118 7.45 3.79 9.63
C VAL A 118 6.08 3.18 9.44
N LEU A 119 4.99 3.92 9.70
CA LEU A 119 3.62 3.41 9.52
C LEU A 119 3.35 3.01 8.07
N ALA A 120 3.69 3.87 7.13
CA ALA A 120 3.44 3.64 5.73
C ALA A 120 4.29 2.48 5.16
N PHE A 121 5.59 2.43 5.47
CA PHE A 121 6.46 1.36 4.99
C PHE A 121 6.17 0.02 5.66
N ALA A 122 5.86 -0.01 6.97
CA ALA A 122 5.43 -1.23 7.64
C ALA A 122 4.12 -1.77 7.00
N PHE A 123 3.16 -0.89 6.72
CA PHE A 123 1.93 -1.26 6.02
C PHE A 123 2.20 -1.92 4.66
N VAL A 124 3.05 -1.31 3.83
CA VAL A 124 3.33 -1.87 2.50
C VAL A 124 4.08 -3.19 2.56
N TYR A 125 4.87 -3.45 3.62
CA TYR A 125 5.52 -4.75 3.82
C TYR A 125 4.58 -5.81 4.40
N ILE A 126 3.64 -5.46 5.27
CA ILE A 126 2.56 -6.36 5.69
C ILE A 126 1.73 -6.76 4.47
N HIS A 127 1.57 -5.86 3.53
CA HIS A 127 0.83 -6.08 2.28
C HIS A 127 -0.55 -6.69 2.52
N PRO A 128 -1.41 -6.02 3.34
CA PRO A 128 -2.57 -6.68 3.92
C PRO A 128 -3.69 -6.96 2.91
N MET A 129 -3.66 -6.35 1.75
CA MET A 129 -4.68 -6.49 0.72
C MET A 129 -4.11 -7.15 -0.54
N ARG A 130 -5.00 -7.66 -1.38
CA ARG A 130 -4.61 -8.24 -2.65
C ARG A 130 -4.10 -7.19 -3.65
N ASP A 131 -4.72 -6.00 -3.65
CA ASP A 131 -4.36 -4.85 -4.49
C ASP A 131 -4.63 -3.54 -3.75
N GLY A 132 -3.99 -2.46 -4.17
CA GLY A 132 -4.15 -1.13 -3.59
C GLY A 132 -3.16 -0.78 -2.46
N ASN A 133 -2.33 -1.73 -2.02
CA ASN A 133 -1.40 -1.51 -0.89
C ASN A 133 -0.47 -0.32 -1.11
N GLY A 134 0.12 -0.18 -2.29
CA GLY A 134 1.01 0.94 -2.61
C GLY A 134 0.30 2.31 -2.57
N ARG A 135 -0.96 2.36 -3.00
CA ARG A 135 -1.77 3.60 -2.97
C ARG A 135 -2.18 3.97 -1.55
N ILE A 136 -2.58 2.99 -0.74
CA ILE A 136 -2.91 3.21 0.67
C ILE A 136 -1.65 3.55 1.49
N HIS A 137 -0.51 2.90 1.24
CA HIS A 137 0.77 3.28 1.82
C HIS A 137 1.05 4.79 1.66
N ARG A 138 0.88 5.33 0.45
CA ARG A 138 1.11 6.76 0.19
C ARG A 138 0.01 7.67 0.77
N PHE A 139 -1.24 7.17 0.87
CA PHE A 139 -2.30 7.83 1.62
C PHE A 139 -1.94 7.94 3.11
N LEU A 140 -1.45 6.86 3.73
CA LEU A 140 -1.08 6.83 5.15
C LEU A 140 0.02 7.83 5.51
N ILE A 141 0.95 8.13 4.59
CA ILE A 141 1.94 9.20 4.80
C ILE A 141 1.23 10.54 5.05
N ASN A 142 0.33 10.92 4.14
CA ASN A 142 -0.41 12.17 4.27
C ASN A 142 -1.34 12.17 5.49
N ASP A 143 -2.08 11.07 5.71
CA ASP A 143 -3.00 10.92 6.83
C ASP A 143 -2.29 11.10 8.19
N THR A 144 -1.14 10.46 8.38
CA THR A 144 -0.35 10.58 9.60
C THR A 144 0.15 12.03 9.82
N LEU A 145 0.68 12.66 8.78
CA LEU A 145 1.20 14.02 8.89
C LEU A 145 0.09 15.06 9.22
N VAL A 146 -1.11 14.88 8.67
CA VAL A 146 -2.26 15.72 9.00
C VAL A 146 -2.72 15.49 10.45
N ARG A 147 -2.86 14.22 10.88
CA ARG A 147 -3.22 13.84 12.24
C ARG A 147 -2.24 14.38 13.29
N ASP A 148 -0.96 14.32 13.00
CA ASP A 148 0.12 14.82 13.86
C ASP A 148 0.26 16.36 13.77
N LYS A 149 -0.59 17.05 12.99
CA LYS A 149 -0.57 18.49 12.76
C LYS A 149 0.76 19.02 12.20
N ALA A 150 1.54 18.15 11.56
CA ALA A 150 2.74 18.54 10.83
C ALA A 150 2.39 19.24 9.50
N VAL A 151 1.20 18.93 8.97
CA VAL A 151 0.62 19.54 7.78
C VAL A 151 -0.78 20.07 8.15
N PRO A 152 -1.15 21.28 7.72
CA PRO A 152 -2.49 21.82 7.97
C PRO A 152 -3.59 20.93 7.36
N ASP A 153 -4.75 20.93 8.02
CA ASP A 153 -5.92 20.21 7.53
C ASP A 153 -6.32 20.66 6.11
N GLY A 154 -6.72 19.70 5.29
CA GLY A 154 -7.05 19.92 3.88
C GLY A 154 -5.86 20.16 2.95
N VAL A 155 -4.63 20.14 3.46
CA VAL A 155 -3.40 20.21 2.65
C VAL A 155 -2.87 18.79 2.42
N ILE A 156 -2.68 18.43 1.16
CA ILE A 156 -2.11 17.15 0.73
C ILE A 156 -0.70 17.39 0.18
N LEU A 157 0.29 16.73 0.77
CA LEU A 157 1.64 16.74 0.26
C LEU A 157 1.72 15.89 -1.02
N PRO A 158 2.36 16.37 -2.07
CA PRO A 158 2.42 15.68 -3.35
C PRO A 158 3.51 14.56 -3.34
N VAL A 159 3.40 13.59 -2.44
CA VAL A 159 4.37 12.51 -2.24
C VAL A 159 4.56 11.70 -3.53
N SER A 160 3.48 11.19 -4.10
CA SER A 160 3.53 10.42 -5.34
C SER A 160 4.01 11.28 -6.51
N ALA A 161 3.56 12.54 -6.58
CA ALA A 161 4.00 13.45 -7.61
C ALA A 161 5.50 13.79 -7.50
N THR A 162 6.04 13.84 -6.29
CA THR A 162 7.48 13.99 -6.06
C THR A 162 8.24 12.75 -6.52
N ILE A 163 7.79 11.54 -6.13
CA ILE A 163 8.40 10.27 -6.56
C ILE A 163 8.45 10.18 -8.09
N THR A 164 7.41 10.62 -8.79
CA THR A 164 7.33 10.54 -10.26
C THR A 164 7.94 11.72 -11.00
N SER A 165 8.43 12.75 -10.31
CA SER A 165 8.93 13.98 -10.92
C SER A 165 10.29 13.82 -11.60
N SER A 166 11.08 12.81 -11.21
CA SER A 166 12.37 12.49 -11.85
C SER A 166 12.70 11.00 -11.70
N ILE A 167 13.61 10.53 -12.55
CA ILE A 167 14.15 9.16 -12.49
C ILE A 167 14.87 8.94 -11.17
N ASP A 168 15.59 9.94 -10.66
CA ASP A 168 16.35 9.83 -9.42
C ASP A 168 15.46 9.69 -8.20
N PHE A 169 14.36 10.45 -8.12
CA PHE A 169 13.38 10.30 -7.03
C PHE A 169 12.68 8.95 -7.10
N ARG A 170 12.33 8.50 -8.29
CA ARG A 170 11.75 7.16 -8.46
C ARG A 170 12.72 6.07 -8.00
N ALA A 171 13.96 6.12 -8.48
CA ALA A 171 15.00 5.18 -8.06
C ALA A 171 15.30 5.26 -6.55
N GLY A 172 15.21 6.47 -5.95
CA GLY A 172 15.32 6.67 -4.51
C GLY A 172 14.22 5.94 -3.73
N TYR A 173 12.98 6.06 -4.17
CA TYR A 173 11.83 5.37 -3.59
C TYR A 173 11.97 3.84 -3.72
N ASP A 174 12.33 3.34 -4.89
CA ASP A 174 12.52 1.91 -5.13
C ASP A 174 13.66 1.36 -4.25
N ARG A 175 14.80 2.08 -4.13
CA ARG A 175 15.88 1.70 -3.20
C ARG A 175 15.44 1.66 -1.75
N THR A 176 14.55 2.56 -1.32
CA THR A 176 14.03 2.56 0.05
C THR A 176 13.22 1.29 0.33
N LEU A 177 12.39 0.86 -0.63
CA LEU A 177 11.69 -0.43 -0.54
C LEU A 177 12.69 -1.61 -0.53
N GLU A 178 13.79 -1.54 -1.27
CA GLU A 178 14.79 -2.60 -1.32
C GLU A 178 15.63 -2.74 -0.03
N VAL A 179 15.69 -1.72 0.82
CA VAL A 179 16.43 -1.79 2.10
C VAL A 179 15.95 -2.97 2.95
N PHE A 180 14.65 -3.23 2.98
CA PHE A 180 14.07 -4.37 3.67
C PHE A 180 13.91 -5.59 2.74
N SER A 181 13.29 -5.43 1.58
CA SER A 181 12.90 -6.55 0.74
C SER A 181 14.09 -7.33 0.18
N ARG A 182 15.19 -6.67 -0.18
CA ARG A 182 16.36 -7.33 -0.76
C ARG A 182 17.06 -8.31 0.21
N PRO A 183 17.44 -7.94 1.47
CA PRO A 183 18.01 -8.90 2.42
C PRO A 183 16.99 -9.97 2.83
N PHE A 184 15.71 -9.62 2.96
CA PHE A 184 14.63 -10.56 3.22
C PHE A 184 14.55 -11.61 2.12
N MET A 185 14.45 -11.21 0.86
CA MET A 185 14.36 -12.13 -0.27
C MET A 185 15.61 -13.00 -0.47
N ARG A 186 16.80 -12.49 -0.12
CA ARG A 186 18.02 -13.32 -0.09
C ARG A 186 17.93 -14.46 0.94
N ARG A 187 17.27 -14.21 2.08
CA ARG A 187 17.09 -15.20 3.14
C ARG A 187 16.02 -16.23 2.78
N TYR A 188 14.96 -15.81 2.12
CA TYR A 188 13.76 -16.61 1.85
C TYR A 188 13.56 -16.92 0.35
N ALA A 189 14.64 -16.92 -0.42
CA ALA A 189 14.59 -17.16 -1.87
C ALA A 189 13.99 -18.53 -2.25
N THR A 190 14.07 -19.51 -1.35
CA THR A 190 13.54 -20.88 -1.53
C THR A 190 12.29 -21.15 -0.68
N ALA A 191 11.73 -20.16 -0.03
CA ALA A 191 10.57 -20.32 0.85
C ALA A 191 9.23 -20.24 0.11
N TYR A 192 9.24 -20.28 -1.20
CA TYR A 192 8.03 -20.25 -2.03
C TYR A 192 8.25 -21.01 -3.33
N ARG A 193 7.14 -21.43 -3.92
CA ARG A 193 7.11 -22.08 -5.24
C ARG A 193 5.88 -21.66 -6.03
N PHE A 194 5.97 -21.80 -7.33
CA PHE A 194 4.82 -21.76 -8.23
C PHE A 194 4.37 -23.20 -8.55
N GLY A 195 3.04 -23.41 -8.53
CA GLY A 195 2.42 -24.70 -8.80
C GLY A 195 1.21 -24.56 -9.71
N GLU A 196 0.32 -25.52 -9.62
CA GLU A 196 -0.95 -25.46 -10.33
C GLU A 196 -1.84 -24.38 -9.74
N MET A 197 -2.71 -23.80 -10.60
CA MET A 197 -3.66 -22.76 -10.19
C MET A 197 -4.74 -23.32 -9.29
N VAL A 198 -4.85 -22.83 -8.07
CA VAL A 198 -5.89 -23.20 -7.10
C VAL A 198 -6.82 -22.03 -6.79
N THR A 199 -8.03 -22.32 -6.33
CA THR A 199 -8.95 -21.32 -5.78
C THR A 199 -8.72 -21.22 -4.28
N CYS A 200 -8.41 -20.00 -3.81
CA CYS A 200 -8.17 -19.68 -2.41
C CYS A 200 -9.51 -19.47 -1.65
N GLU A 201 -9.46 -19.37 -0.31
CA GLU A 201 -10.63 -19.17 0.55
C GLU A 201 -11.43 -17.89 0.22
N ASP A 202 -10.77 -16.86 -0.25
CA ASP A 202 -11.38 -15.58 -0.66
C ASP A 202 -11.96 -15.62 -2.09
N GLY A 203 -12.03 -16.81 -2.71
CA GLY A 203 -12.51 -17.02 -4.06
C GLY A 203 -11.53 -16.59 -5.16
N THR A 204 -10.37 -16.06 -4.79
CA THR A 204 -9.33 -15.69 -5.75
C THR A 204 -8.55 -16.92 -6.23
N ARG A 205 -7.86 -16.79 -7.35
CA ARG A 205 -7.01 -17.86 -7.88
C ARG A 205 -5.55 -17.51 -7.67
N SER A 206 -4.76 -18.48 -7.21
CA SER A 206 -3.31 -18.35 -7.04
C SER A 206 -2.61 -19.63 -7.49
N ASN A 207 -1.42 -19.46 -8.04
CA ASN A 207 -0.45 -20.55 -8.28
C ASN A 207 0.82 -20.35 -7.42
N PHE A 208 0.80 -19.37 -6.54
CA PHE A 208 1.88 -19.04 -5.62
C PHE A 208 1.63 -19.68 -4.25
N PHE A 209 2.63 -20.37 -3.71
CA PHE A 209 2.55 -21.09 -2.44
C PHE A 209 3.79 -20.80 -1.60
N PHE A 210 3.62 -20.78 -0.27
CA PHE A 210 4.74 -20.88 0.64
C PHE A 210 5.20 -22.34 0.72
N ASP A 211 6.51 -22.55 0.83
CA ASP A 211 7.08 -23.83 1.21
C ASP A 211 7.20 -23.91 2.74
N ASP A 212 6.86 -25.07 3.32
CA ASP A 212 6.89 -25.35 4.76
C ASP A 212 8.30 -25.30 5.36
#